data_47953324aa166134e783853531cf4f79
#
_entry.id   47953324aa166134e783853531cf4f79
#
_cell.length_a   1.000
_cell.length_b   1.000
_cell.length_c   1.000
_cell.angle_alpha   90.00
_cell.angle_beta   90.00
_cell.angle_gamma   90.00
#
_symmetry.space_group_name_H-M   'P 1'
#
loop_
_entity.id
_entity.type
_entity.pdbx_description
1 polymer ?
#
loop_
_entity_poly.entity_id
_entity_poly.type
_entity_poly.pdbx_seq_one_letter_code
_entity_poly.pdbx_strand_id
1 'polypeptide(L)' 'MRPKAIDVKPLKDYKIEIKFNNGEIKILDIEPYFKFKIFRN' A
#
# COMPACT_ATOMS: atom_id res chain seq x y z
N MET A 1 -8.58 -5.17 -19.72
CA MET A 1 -7.29 -4.64 -19.34
C MET A 1 -7.14 -4.55 -17.83
N ARG A 2 -5.97 -4.82 -17.36
CA ARG A 2 -5.75 -4.79 -15.93
C ARG A 2 -5.50 -3.36 -15.46
N PRO A 3 -6.04 -2.99 -14.32
CA PRO A 3 -5.76 -1.68 -13.77
C PRO A 3 -4.31 -1.59 -13.31
N LYS A 4 -3.75 -0.42 -13.48
CA LYS A 4 -2.39 -0.16 -13.09
C LYS A 4 -2.36 0.84 -11.94
N ALA A 5 -1.48 0.62 -11.00
CA ALA A 5 -1.26 1.57 -9.93
C ALA A 5 -0.57 2.80 -10.51
N ILE A 6 -1.20 3.96 -10.35
CA ILE A 6 -0.65 5.19 -10.89
C ILE A 6 -0.18 6.12 -9.79
N ASP A 7 -0.58 5.85 -8.54
CA ASP A 7 -0.18 6.72 -7.45
C ASP A 7 -0.20 5.92 -6.16
N VAL A 8 0.74 6.24 -5.28
CA VAL A 8 0.82 5.58 -3.98
C VAL A 8 1.05 6.66 -2.94
N LYS A 9 0.24 6.65 -1.88
CA LYS A 9 0.33 7.65 -0.85
C LYS A 9 0.45 6.98 0.51
N PRO A 10 1.43 7.36 1.32
CA PRO A 10 1.54 6.81 2.67
C PRO A 10 0.46 7.37 3.58
N LEU A 11 -0.10 6.50 4.40
CA LEU A 11 -1.11 6.88 5.37
C LEU A 11 -0.61 6.57 6.76
N LYS A 12 -1.43 6.91 7.75
CA LYS A 12 -1.10 6.62 9.13
C LYS A 12 -1.24 5.13 9.42
N ASP A 13 -0.65 4.71 10.51
CA ASP A 13 -0.78 3.33 11.00
C ASP A 13 -0.24 2.33 9.99
N TYR A 14 0.84 2.70 9.31
CA TYR A 14 1.50 1.78 8.38
C TYR A 14 0.56 1.31 7.29
N LYS A 15 -0.18 2.24 6.73
CA LYS A 15 -1.08 1.93 5.62
C LYS A 15 -0.67 2.74 4.41
N ILE A 16 -0.99 2.22 3.24
CA ILE A 16 -0.74 2.96 2.01
C ILE A 16 -2.01 2.97 1.18
N GLU A 17 -2.19 4.05 0.48
CA GLU A 17 -3.32 4.21 -0.42
C GLU A 17 -2.81 4.09 -1.84
N ILE A 18 -3.38 3.17 -2.60
CA ILE A 18 -2.97 2.93 -3.96
C ILE A 18 -4.10 3.34 -4.90
N LYS A 19 -3.77 4.23 -5.81
CA LYS A 19 -4.73 4.68 -6.81
C LYS A 19 -4.43 4.02 -8.12
N PHE A 20 -5.49 3.54 -8.77
CA PHE A 20 -5.36 2.84 -10.04
C PHE A 20 -5.88 3.70 -11.18
N ASN A 21 -5.43 3.37 -12.38
CA ASN A 21 -5.77 4.17 -13.55
C ASN A 21 -7.25 4.04 -13.94
N ASN A 22 -7.95 3.06 -13.40
CA ASN A 22 -9.38 2.91 -13.68
C ASN A 22 -10.25 3.65 -12.67
N GLY A 23 -9.63 4.44 -11.77
CA GLY A 23 -10.37 5.19 -10.78
C GLY A 23 -10.54 4.50 -9.46
N GLU A 24 -10.06 3.28 -9.34
CA GLU A 24 -10.16 2.55 -8.08
C GLU A 24 -9.10 2.99 -7.11
N ILE A 25 -9.45 2.91 -5.83
CA ILE A 25 -8.52 3.23 -4.76
C ILE A 25 -8.54 2.08 -3.75
N LYS A 26 -7.37 1.63 -3.37
CA LYS A 26 -7.25 0.54 -2.40
C LYS A 26 -6.35 0.97 -1.25
N ILE A 27 -6.71 0.50 -0.08
CA ILE A 27 -5.90 0.75 1.12
C ILE A 27 -5.24 -0.56 1.51
N LEU A 28 -3.93 -0.51 1.65
CA LEU A 28 -3.15 -1.69 2.00
C LEU A 28 -2.52 -1.51 3.36
N ASP A 29 -2.65 -2.52 4.21
CA ASP A 29 -2.05 -2.49 5.53
C ASP A 29 -0.71 -3.18 5.48
N ILE A 30 0.35 -2.41 5.68
CA ILE A 30 1.71 -2.94 5.59
C ILE A 30 2.35 -3.15 6.96
N GLU A 31 1.58 -2.97 8.01
CA GLU A 31 2.14 -3.11 9.35
C GLU A 31 2.76 -4.47 9.59
N PRO A 32 2.12 -5.58 9.24
CA PRO A 32 2.74 -6.88 9.46
C PRO A 32 4.06 -7.05 8.73
N TYR A 33 4.12 -6.54 7.50
CA TYR A 33 5.35 -6.65 6.73
C TYR A 33 6.45 -5.81 7.35
N PHE A 34 6.09 -4.64 7.83
CA PHE A 34 7.07 -3.74 8.42
C PHE A 34 7.66 -4.36 9.68
N LYS A 35 6.82 -4.90 10.52
CA LYS A 35 7.28 -5.53 11.75
C LYS A 35 8.15 -6.73 11.46
N PHE A 36 7.76 -7.49 10.48
CA PHE A 36 8.50 -8.67 10.10
C PHE A 36 9.91 -8.32 9.66
N LYS A 37 10.04 -7.27 8.89
CA LYS A 37 11.33 -6.84 8.41
C LYS A 37 12.23 -6.38 9.55
N ILE A 38 11.67 -5.62 10.45
CA ILE A 38 12.44 -5.14 11.60
C ILE A 38 12.92 -6.30 12.43
N PHE A 39 12.08 -7.28 12.60
CA PHE A 39 12.42 -8.44 13.39
C PHE A 39 13.56 -9.24 12.78
N ARG A 40 13.54 -9.33 11.48
CA ARG A 40 14.57 -10.11 10.80
C ARG A 40 15.94 -9.49 10.94
N ASN A 41 15.99 -8.23 11.07
CA ASN A 41 17.25 -7.54 11.26
C ASN A 41 17.82 -7.88 12.61
#